data_a9798d090d97255fe24d58c2b710d0e2
#
_entry.id   a9798d090d97255fe24d58c2b710d0e2
#
_cell.length_a   1.000
_cell.length_b   1.000
_cell.length_c   1.000
_cell.angle_alpha   90.00
_cell.angle_beta   90.00
_cell.angle_gamma   90.00
#
_symmetry.space_group_name_H-M   'P 1'
#
loop_
_entity.id
_entity.type
_entity.pdbx_description
1 polymer ?
#
loop_
_entity_poly.entity_id
_entity_poly.type
_entity_poly.pdbx_seq_one_letter_code
_entity_poly.pdbx_strand_id
1 'polypeptide(L)'
;PKSEHARVLADLQFSRNQAADLDGKLRAAQAEIARLQGEMAARDAKLDTANVAQADLIRKLDELAVLNAALQDRLARAGQNVEQLVSEKGSLAQTLDDTRKQLEELRRQQAAAEARAAQFQDLLRRFSKLADAGKLRVIMRQGRMVIELPNDVLFDSGSASLKAEGRSTLLEVGKVFASMPERRFQVGGHTDNVKISTTRFPSNWELSTARAVSVVRLLLEAGMKPENLSAAGYGEHDPAAANDTAENKQKNRRIEITLVPDLEEFVKLKASAPAG
;
A
#
# COMPACT_ATOMS: atom_id res chain seq x y z
N PRO A 1 -11.06 54.48 -13.19
CA PRO A 1 -12.34 53.77 -13.05
C PRO A 1 -12.44 52.56 -13.98
N LYS A 2 -12.14 52.62 -15.30
CA LYS A 2 -12.27 51.48 -16.21
C LYS A 2 -11.18 50.41 -15.99
N SER A 3 -9.95 50.79 -15.61
CA SER A 3 -8.84 49.88 -15.34
C SER A 3 -8.99 49.11 -14.03
N GLU A 4 -9.60 49.69 -13.01
CA GLU A 4 -9.88 49.00 -11.75
C GLU A 4 -10.98 47.93 -11.90
N HIS A 5 -12.01 48.25 -12.67
CA HIS A 5 -13.11 47.31 -12.93
C HIS A 5 -12.59 46.09 -13.75
N ALA A 6 -11.70 46.30 -14.69
CA ALA A 6 -11.06 45.23 -15.44
C ALA A 6 -10.15 44.33 -14.56
N ARG A 7 -9.43 44.94 -13.59
CA ARG A 7 -8.63 44.16 -12.60
C ARG A 7 -9.53 43.29 -11.70
N VAL A 8 -10.58 43.89 -11.15
CA VAL A 8 -11.53 43.15 -10.29
C VAL A 8 -12.20 42.00 -11.05
N LEU A 9 -12.56 42.21 -12.33
CA LEU A 9 -13.09 41.14 -13.18
C LEU A 9 -12.06 40.02 -13.44
N ALA A 10 -10.82 40.37 -13.66
CA ALA A 10 -9.74 39.38 -13.84
C ALA A 10 -9.49 38.58 -12.56
N ASP A 11 -9.44 39.23 -11.40
CA ASP A 11 -9.29 38.58 -10.09
C ASP A 11 -10.48 37.69 -9.77
N LEU A 12 -11.72 38.13 -10.12
CA LEU A 12 -12.90 37.32 -9.96
C LEU A 12 -12.88 36.07 -10.86
N GLN A 13 -12.42 36.24 -12.10
CA GLN A 13 -12.28 35.14 -13.04
C GLN A 13 -11.21 34.15 -12.57
N PHE A 14 -10.09 34.65 -12.07
CA PHE A 14 -9.03 33.83 -11.48
C PHE A 14 -9.53 33.04 -10.27
N SER A 15 -10.25 33.70 -9.34
CA SER A 15 -10.84 33.04 -8.17
C SER A 15 -11.89 31.97 -8.55
N ARG A 16 -12.69 32.24 -9.59
CA ARG A 16 -13.65 31.23 -10.12
C ARG A 16 -12.94 30.04 -10.73
N ASN A 17 -11.86 30.24 -11.45
CA ASN A 17 -11.07 29.16 -12.03
C ASN A 17 -10.40 28.33 -10.93
N GLN A 18 -9.87 28.98 -9.88
CA GLN A 18 -9.35 28.27 -8.70
C GLN A 18 -10.44 27.46 -7.98
N ALA A 19 -11.63 28.03 -7.80
CA ALA A 19 -12.74 27.32 -7.19
C ALA A 19 -13.17 26.09 -8.00
N ALA A 20 -13.19 26.20 -9.33
CA ALA A 20 -13.50 25.09 -10.23
C ALA A 20 -12.41 23.99 -10.18
N ASP A 21 -11.13 24.35 -10.10
CA ASP A 21 -10.03 23.39 -9.94
C ASP A 21 -10.10 22.65 -8.59
N LEU A 22 -10.39 23.39 -7.51
CA LEU A 22 -10.59 22.81 -6.17
C LEU A 22 -11.80 21.87 -6.12
N ASP A 23 -12.90 22.23 -6.79
CA ASP A 23 -14.09 21.36 -6.88
C ASP A 23 -13.78 20.08 -7.67
N GLY A 24 -12.99 20.18 -8.76
CA GLY A 24 -12.49 19.03 -9.49
C GLY A 24 -11.61 18.10 -8.64
N LYS A 25 -10.69 18.67 -7.87
CA LYS A 25 -9.84 17.92 -6.93
C LYS A 25 -10.65 17.26 -5.81
N LEU A 26 -11.66 17.96 -5.30
CA LEU A 26 -12.57 17.43 -4.28
C LEU A 26 -13.35 16.22 -4.81
N ARG A 27 -13.91 16.32 -6.02
CA ARG A 27 -14.61 15.20 -6.67
C ARG A 27 -13.70 14.00 -6.91
N ALA A 28 -12.45 14.23 -7.36
CA ALA A 28 -11.48 13.16 -7.54
C ALA A 28 -11.12 12.48 -6.23
N ALA A 29 -10.90 13.24 -5.15
CA ALA A 29 -10.65 12.70 -3.82
C ALA A 29 -11.85 11.91 -3.28
N GLN A 30 -13.07 12.41 -3.47
CA GLN A 30 -14.30 11.70 -3.09
C GLN A 30 -14.48 10.38 -3.84
N ALA A 31 -14.17 10.35 -5.14
CA ALA A 31 -14.20 9.14 -5.95
C ALA A 31 -13.19 8.09 -5.46
N GLU A 32 -11.99 8.54 -5.08
CA GLU A 32 -10.95 7.66 -4.52
C GLU A 32 -11.33 7.12 -3.13
N ILE A 33 -11.92 7.94 -2.28
CA ILE A 33 -12.48 7.50 -0.99
C ILE A 33 -13.56 6.43 -1.21
N ALA A 34 -14.47 6.63 -2.15
CA ALA A 34 -15.51 5.65 -2.46
C ALA A 34 -14.92 4.33 -2.98
N ARG A 35 -13.87 4.39 -3.81
CA ARG A 35 -13.14 3.20 -4.29
C ARG A 35 -12.48 2.43 -3.13
N LEU A 36 -11.76 3.14 -2.25
CA LEU A 36 -11.11 2.55 -1.08
C LEU A 36 -12.11 1.95 -0.10
N GLN A 37 -13.26 2.60 0.09
CA GLN A 37 -14.36 2.04 0.90
C GLN A 37 -14.91 0.74 0.27
N GLY A 38 -15.02 0.68 -1.05
CA GLY A 38 -15.40 -0.54 -1.76
C GLY A 38 -14.38 -1.68 -1.59
N GLU A 39 -13.09 -1.37 -1.64
CA GLU A 39 -12.03 -2.36 -1.38
C GLU A 39 -12.02 -2.84 0.08
N MET A 40 -12.27 -1.94 1.04
CA MET A 40 -12.45 -2.31 2.45
C MET A 40 -13.63 -3.26 2.63
N ALA A 41 -14.79 -2.92 2.08
CA ALA A 41 -15.97 -3.79 2.15
C ALA A 41 -15.74 -5.18 1.53
N ALA A 42 -15.00 -5.24 0.41
CA ALA A 42 -14.62 -6.52 -0.20
C ALA A 42 -13.65 -7.35 0.67
N ARG A 43 -12.77 -6.69 1.43
CA ARG A 43 -11.86 -7.36 2.39
C ARG A 43 -12.62 -7.83 3.61
N ASP A 44 -13.54 -7.03 4.13
CA ASP A 44 -14.40 -7.41 5.25
C ASP A 44 -15.26 -8.63 4.90
N ALA A 45 -15.85 -8.67 3.70
CA ALA A 45 -16.58 -9.84 3.21
C ALA A 45 -15.70 -11.11 3.13
N LYS A 46 -14.42 -10.99 2.75
CA LYS A 46 -13.48 -12.12 2.79
C LYS A 46 -13.13 -12.56 4.21
N LEU A 47 -12.99 -11.63 5.14
CA LEU A 47 -12.79 -11.89 6.56
C LEU A 47 -13.99 -12.63 7.16
N ASP A 48 -15.20 -12.19 6.84
CA ASP A 48 -16.43 -12.87 7.27
C ASP A 48 -16.52 -14.30 6.74
N THR A 49 -16.14 -14.51 5.46
CA THR A 49 -16.08 -15.85 4.88
C THR A 49 -15.07 -16.74 5.60
N ALA A 50 -13.90 -16.20 5.94
CA ALA A 50 -12.87 -16.93 6.71
C ALA A 50 -13.35 -17.26 8.14
N ASN A 51 -14.04 -16.32 8.78
CA ASN A 51 -14.62 -16.53 10.11
C ASN A 51 -15.68 -17.64 10.11
N VAL A 52 -16.54 -17.68 9.09
CA VAL A 52 -17.53 -18.75 8.91
C VAL A 52 -16.84 -20.11 8.72
N ALA A 53 -15.81 -20.16 7.87
CA ALA A 53 -15.04 -21.40 7.68
C ALA A 53 -14.33 -21.86 8.97
N GLN A 54 -13.83 -20.93 9.78
CA GLN A 54 -13.22 -21.21 11.07
C GLN A 54 -14.26 -21.77 12.06
N ALA A 55 -15.46 -21.19 12.11
CA ALA A 55 -16.54 -21.69 12.96
C ALA A 55 -16.97 -23.11 12.55
N ASP A 56 -17.00 -23.38 11.26
CA ASP A 56 -17.33 -24.71 10.73
C ASP A 56 -16.27 -25.78 11.10
N LEU A 57 -14.98 -25.40 11.07
CA LEU A 57 -13.87 -26.25 11.52
C LEU A 57 -13.94 -26.53 13.03
N ILE A 58 -14.28 -25.54 13.84
CA ILE A 58 -14.46 -25.71 15.29
C ILE A 58 -15.59 -26.71 15.56
N ARG A 59 -16.74 -26.54 14.88
CA ARG A 59 -17.87 -27.46 15.01
C ARG A 59 -17.49 -28.91 14.64
N LYS A 60 -16.74 -29.09 13.54
CA LYS A 60 -16.24 -30.42 13.16
C LYS A 60 -15.29 -31.02 14.20
N LEU A 61 -14.46 -30.20 14.86
CA LEU A 61 -13.61 -30.64 15.95
C LEU A 61 -14.45 -31.13 17.14
N ASP A 62 -15.49 -30.41 17.50
CA ASP A 62 -16.39 -30.78 18.59
C ASP A 62 -17.16 -32.09 18.26
N GLU A 63 -17.67 -32.21 17.03
CA GLU A 63 -18.32 -33.44 16.55
C GLU A 63 -17.39 -34.67 16.63
N LEU A 64 -16.12 -34.50 16.17
CA LEU A 64 -15.11 -35.55 16.24
C LEU A 64 -14.72 -35.90 17.69
N ALA A 65 -14.67 -34.91 18.57
CA ALA A 65 -14.42 -35.13 20.00
C ALA A 65 -15.56 -35.96 20.68
N VAL A 66 -16.81 -35.60 20.35
CA VAL A 66 -17.98 -36.35 20.83
C VAL A 66 -18.00 -37.78 20.28
N LEU A 67 -17.70 -37.96 18.99
CA LEU A 67 -17.62 -39.27 18.37
C LEU A 67 -16.51 -40.13 18.98
N ASN A 68 -15.35 -39.53 19.27
CA ASN A 68 -14.23 -40.21 19.92
C ASN A 68 -14.63 -40.66 21.35
N ALA A 69 -15.31 -39.81 22.11
CA ALA A 69 -15.83 -40.16 23.42
C ALA A 69 -16.87 -41.31 23.36
N ALA A 70 -17.77 -41.27 22.38
CA ALA A 70 -18.75 -42.32 22.15
C ALA A 70 -18.10 -43.67 21.74
N LEU A 71 -17.03 -43.62 20.93
CA LEU A 71 -16.22 -44.78 20.57
C LEU A 71 -15.52 -45.37 21.80
N GLN A 72 -15.00 -44.54 22.71
CA GLN A 72 -14.38 -44.98 23.96
C GLN A 72 -15.41 -45.70 24.87
N ASP A 73 -16.62 -45.16 24.98
CA ASP A 73 -17.69 -45.76 25.77
C ASP A 73 -18.16 -47.10 25.16
N ARG A 74 -18.27 -47.16 23.81
CA ARG A 74 -18.56 -48.42 23.11
C ARG A 74 -17.47 -49.48 23.30
N LEU A 75 -16.20 -49.07 23.30
CA LEU A 75 -15.06 -49.98 23.60
C LEU A 75 -15.16 -50.55 25.02
N ALA A 76 -15.58 -49.73 25.96
CA ALA A 76 -15.79 -50.18 27.35
C ALA A 76 -16.96 -51.16 27.51
N ARG A 77 -18.00 -51.06 26.68
CA ARG A 77 -19.20 -51.87 26.74
C ARG A 77 -19.21 -53.14 25.87
N ALA A 78 -18.47 -53.13 24.81
CA ALA A 78 -18.47 -54.19 23.82
C ALA A 78 -17.13 -54.94 23.82
N GLY A 79 -16.98 -55.98 24.57
CA GLY A 79 -15.83 -56.90 24.52
C GLY A 79 -15.63 -57.66 23.18
N GLN A 80 -16.20 -57.17 22.07
CA GLN A 80 -16.11 -57.79 20.74
C GLN A 80 -15.67 -56.78 19.70
N ASN A 81 -14.62 -57.13 18.97
CA ASN A 81 -13.94 -56.33 17.89
C ASN A 81 -13.02 -55.18 18.35
N VAL A 82 -12.18 -55.47 19.32
CA VAL A 82 -11.22 -54.51 19.87
C VAL A 82 -10.25 -53.98 18.78
N GLU A 83 -9.79 -54.80 17.85
CA GLU A 83 -8.82 -54.38 16.81
C GLU A 83 -9.41 -53.39 15.81
N GLN A 84 -10.64 -53.58 15.36
CA GLN A 84 -11.30 -52.69 14.42
C GLN A 84 -11.63 -51.34 15.06
N LEU A 85 -12.12 -51.33 16.29
CA LEU A 85 -12.43 -50.11 17.06
C LEU A 85 -11.19 -49.35 17.48
N VAL A 86 -10.07 -50.03 17.74
CA VAL A 86 -8.76 -49.39 18.00
C VAL A 86 -8.24 -48.71 16.76
N SER A 87 -8.39 -49.35 15.58
CA SER A 87 -8.00 -48.75 14.29
C SER A 87 -8.85 -47.50 13.99
N GLU A 88 -10.18 -47.58 14.15
CA GLU A 88 -11.07 -46.43 13.96
C GLU A 88 -10.77 -45.28 14.93
N LYS A 89 -10.51 -45.60 16.20
CA LYS A 89 -10.10 -44.63 17.22
C LYS A 89 -8.76 -43.96 16.85
N GLY A 90 -7.79 -44.73 16.37
CA GLY A 90 -6.48 -44.23 15.91
C GLY A 90 -6.65 -43.26 14.74
N SER A 91 -7.43 -43.63 13.74
CA SER A 91 -7.76 -42.78 12.59
C SER A 91 -8.47 -41.50 13.02
N LEU A 92 -9.44 -41.56 13.93
CA LEU A 92 -10.14 -40.39 14.44
C LEU A 92 -9.24 -39.46 15.25
N ALA A 93 -8.37 -40.03 16.10
CA ALA A 93 -7.40 -39.26 16.86
C ALA A 93 -6.40 -38.52 15.95
N GLN A 94 -5.96 -39.16 14.87
CA GLN A 94 -5.08 -38.55 13.86
C GLN A 94 -5.81 -37.43 13.13
N THR A 95 -7.05 -37.64 12.70
CA THR A 95 -7.86 -36.60 12.02
C THR A 95 -8.13 -35.42 12.96
N LEU A 96 -8.34 -35.65 14.23
CA LEU A 96 -8.49 -34.60 15.24
C LEU A 96 -7.21 -33.77 15.40
N ASP A 97 -6.06 -34.42 15.46
CA ASP A 97 -4.76 -33.75 15.60
C ASP A 97 -4.44 -32.93 14.33
N ASP A 98 -4.66 -33.49 13.15
CA ASP A 98 -4.45 -32.79 11.88
C ASP A 98 -5.39 -31.59 11.73
N THR A 99 -6.66 -31.74 12.14
CA THR A 99 -7.62 -30.61 12.09
C THR A 99 -7.25 -29.51 13.09
N ARG A 100 -6.73 -29.87 14.28
CA ARG A 100 -6.22 -28.89 15.25
C ARG A 100 -5.03 -28.12 14.70
N LYS A 101 -4.06 -28.81 14.06
CA LYS A 101 -2.91 -28.16 13.42
C LYS A 101 -3.35 -27.19 12.32
N GLN A 102 -4.29 -27.61 11.48
CA GLN A 102 -4.86 -26.74 10.45
C GLN A 102 -5.56 -25.50 11.04
N LEU A 103 -6.30 -25.66 12.12
CA LEU A 103 -6.96 -24.54 12.81
C LEU A 103 -5.93 -23.56 13.40
N GLU A 104 -4.87 -24.05 14.02
CA GLU A 104 -3.80 -23.19 14.56
C GLU A 104 -3.10 -22.41 13.44
N GLU A 105 -2.83 -23.06 12.32
CA GLU A 105 -2.22 -22.42 11.17
C GLU A 105 -3.13 -21.34 10.57
N LEU A 106 -4.43 -21.63 10.40
CA LEU A 106 -5.42 -20.65 9.96
C LEU A 106 -5.52 -19.44 10.91
N ARG A 107 -5.51 -19.67 12.20
CA ARG A 107 -5.52 -18.60 13.22
C ARG A 107 -4.27 -17.73 13.14
N ARG A 108 -3.10 -18.33 12.93
CA ARG A 108 -1.86 -17.58 12.74
C ARG A 108 -1.89 -16.71 11.48
N GLN A 109 -2.39 -17.29 10.37
CA GLN A 109 -2.52 -16.56 9.10
C GLN A 109 -3.52 -15.41 9.22
N GLN A 110 -4.65 -15.63 9.89
CA GLN A 110 -5.65 -14.59 10.14
C GLN A 110 -5.09 -13.45 10.99
N ALA A 111 -4.47 -13.77 12.13
CA ALA A 111 -3.86 -12.78 13.00
C ALA A 111 -2.76 -11.97 12.28
N ALA A 112 -1.95 -12.62 11.44
CA ALA A 112 -0.95 -11.95 10.62
C ALA A 112 -1.60 -11.03 9.57
N ALA A 113 -2.70 -11.45 8.94
CA ALA A 113 -3.43 -10.63 7.98
C ALA A 113 -4.09 -9.41 8.65
N GLU A 114 -4.70 -9.58 9.82
CA GLU A 114 -5.30 -8.50 10.61
C GLU A 114 -4.24 -7.49 11.08
N ALA A 115 -3.09 -7.97 11.56
CA ALA A 115 -1.98 -7.09 11.95
C ALA A 115 -1.46 -6.28 10.77
N ARG A 116 -1.32 -6.89 9.57
CA ARG A 116 -0.93 -6.19 8.34
C ARG A 116 -1.97 -5.16 7.91
N ALA A 117 -3.26 -5.51 7.99
CA ALA A 117 -4.35 -4.59 7.66
C ALA A 117 -4.38 -3.39 8.63
N ALA A 118 -4.19 -3.62 9.92
CA ALA A 118 -4.12 -2.56 10.93
C ALA A 118 -2.91 -1.63 10.70
N GLN A 119 -1.75 -2.18 10.39
CA GLN A 119 -0.56 -1.40 10.04
C GLN A 119 -0.80 -0.55 8.79
N PHE A 120 -1.44 -1.12 7.77
CA PHE A 120 -1.77 -0.41 6.54
C PHE A 120 -2.78 0.72 6.79
N GLN A 121 -3.80 0.50 7.60
CA GLN A 121 -4.76 1.53 7.98
C GLN A 121 -4.12 2.66 8.80
N ASP A 122 -3.20 2.34 9.70
CA ASP A 122 -2.45 3.35 10.45
C ASP A 122 -1.58 4.20 9.51
N LEU A 123 -0.93 3.56 8.55
CA LEU A 123 -0.15 4.20 7.51
C LEU A 123 -1.00 5.17 6.66
N LEU A 124 -2.15 4.71 6.17
CA LEU A 124 -3.08 5.56 5.43
C LEU A 124 -3.54 6.76 6.28
N ARG A 125 -3.82 6.57 7.58
CA ARG A 125 -4.17 7.67 8.50
C ARG A 125 -3.04 8.68 8.70
N ARG A 126 -1.80 8.24 8.73
CA ARG A 126 -0.63 9.14 8.83
C ARG A 126 -0.42 9.94 7.54
N PHE A 127 -0.62 9.31 6.39
CA PHE A 127 -0.52 9.99 5.10
C PHE A 127 -1.74 10.86 4.77
N SER A 128 -2.95 10.55 5.28
CA SER A 128 -4.13 11.37 5.03
C SER A 128 -3.93 12.82 5.48
N LYS A 129 -3.31 13.06 6.62
CA LYS A 129 -3.00 14.41 7.11
C LYS A 129 -2.11 15.21 6.14
N LEU A 130 -1.14 14.55 5.52
CA LEU A 130 -0.25 15.17 4.53
C LEU A 130 -0.95 15.32 3.17
N ALA A 131 -1.81 14.37 2.82
CA ALA A 131 -2.61 14.41 1.60
C ALA A 131 -3.69 15.50 1.68
N ASP A 132 -4.37 15.65 2.83
CA ASP A 132 -5.36 16.71 3.08
C ASP A 132 -4.73 18.11 3.00
N ALA A 133 -3.46 18.23 3.38
CA ALA A 133 -2.68 19.46 3.21
C ALA A 133 -2.20 19.68 1.75
N GLY A 134 -2.54 18.81 0.81
CA GLY A 134 -2.17 18.93 -0.60
C GLY A 134 -0.69 18.69 -0.91
N LYS A 135 0.10 18.21 0.08
CA LYS A 135 1.54 18.04 -0.03
C LYS A 135 1.97 16.76 -0.75
N LEU A 136 1.11 15.75 -0.73
CA LEU A 136 1.32 14.46 -1.41
C LEU A 136 -0.02 13.83 -1.80
N ARG A 137 0.06 12.80 -2.65
CA ARG A 137 -1.07 11.92 -2.99
C ARG A 137 -0.65 10.47 -2.80
N VAL A 138 -1.56 9.66 -2.27
CA VAL A 138 -1.37 8.20 -2.21
C VAL A 138 -2.25 7.59 -3.29
N ILE A 139 -1.62 6.91 -4.24
CA ILE A 139 -2.31 6.30 -5.38
C ILE A 139 -1.91 4.83 -5.54
N MET A 140 -2.75 4.07 -6.22
CA MET A 140 -2.39 2.73 -6.70
C MET A 140 -2.02 2.81 -8.18
N ARG A 141 -0.78 2.48 -8.52
CA ARG A 141 -0.29 2.45 -9.90
C ARG A 141 0.30 1.08 -10.21
N GLN A 142 -0.21 0.40 -11.23
CA GLN A 142 0.26 -0.93 -11.63
C GLN A 142 0.27 -1.95 -10.46
N GLY A 143 -0.74 -1.90 -9.60
CA GLY A 143 -0.85 -2.78 -8.43
C GLY A 143 0.11 -2.48 -7.27
N ARG A 144 0.81 -1.34 -7.32
CA ARG A 144 1.73 -0.88 -6.26
C ARG A 144 1.20 0.37 -5.60
N MET A 145 1.40 0.47 -4.30
CA MET A 145 1.15 1.72 -3.58
C MET A 145 2.27 2.71 -3.90
N VAL A 146 1.88 3.87 -4.37
CA VAL A 146 2.78 4.96 -4.74
C VAL A 146 2.39 6.22 -3.96
N ILE A 147 3.38 6.84 -3.34
CA ILE A 147 3.25 8.18 -2.77
C ILE A 147 3.83 9.14 -3.78
N GLU A 148 2.96 9.98 -4.32
CA GLU A 148 3.28 10.95 -5.33
C GLU A 148 3.41 12.34 -4.71
N LEU A 149 4.52 13.01 -5.00
CA LEU A 149 4.81 14.38 -4.57
C LEU A 149 5.07 15.25 -5.81
N PRO A 150 4.33 16.37 -5.97
CA PRO A 150 4.56 17.29 -7.07
C PRO A 150 5.97 17.89 -6.99
N ASN A 151 6.68 17.95 -8.13
CA ASN A 151 8.03 18.52 -8.16
C ASN A 151 8.06 20.00 -7.78
N ASP A 152 7.01 20.74 -8.09
CA ASP A 152 6.93 22.18 -7.83
C ASP A 152 6.92 22.51 -6.32
N VAL A 153 6.44 21.57 -5.49
CA VAL A 153 6.53 21.64 -4.03
C VAL A 153 7.95 21.33 -3.54
N LEU A 154 8.63 20.41 -4.23
CA LEU A 154 9.91 19.86 -3.78
C LEU A 154 11.11 20.65 -4.28
N PHE A 155 11.09 21.13 -5.54
CA PHE A 155 12.25 21.68 -6.23
C PHE A 155 11.92 22.97 -6.98
N ASP A 156 12.94 23.80 -7.19
CA ASP A 156 12.86 24.87 -8.17
C ASP A 156 12.99 24.34 -9.60
N SER A 157 12.55 25.14 -10.58
CA SER A 157 12.61 24.77 -11.98
C SER A 157 14.06 24.47 -12.38
N GLY A 158 14.29 23.36 -13.08
CA GLY A 158 15.63 22.93 -13.52
C GLY A 158 16.59 22.58 -12.39
N SER A 159 16.13 22.49 -11.14
CA SER A 159 16.96 22.20 -9.97
C SER A 159 16.67 20.80 -9.39
N ALA A 160 17.68 20.22 -8.74
CA ALA A 160 17.56 19.04 -7.89
C ALA A 160 17.83 19.36 -6.40
N SER A 161 17.93 20.64 -6.05
CA SER A 161 18.04 21.07 -4.65
C SER A 161 16.66 21.23 -4.05
N LEU A 162 16.44 20.59 -2.89
CA LEU A 162 15.15 20.59 -2.20
C LEU A 162 14.85 21.96 -1.60
N LYS A 163 13.63 22.45 -1.80
CA LYS A 163 13.07 23.61 -1.10
C LYS A 163 12.86 23.29 0.38
N ALA A 164 12.81 24.31 1.23
CA ALA A 164 12.59 24.15 2.66
C ALA A 164 11.25 23.41 2.96
N GLU A 165 10.18 23.75 2.25
CA GLU A 165 8.89 23.10 2.39
C GLU A 165 8.93 21.63 1.93
N GLY A 166 9.53 21.34 0.79
CA GLY A 166 9.73 19.98 0.30
C GLY A 166 10.56 19.13 1.24
N ARG A 167 11.62 19.73 1.82
CA ARG A 167 12.45 19.07 2.84
C ARG A 167 11.64 18.70 4.07
N SER A 168 10.83 19.62 4.61
CA SER A 168 9.96 19.37 5.76
C SER A 168 8.98 18.21 5.48
N THR A 169 8.30 18.26 4.35
CA THR A 169 7.32 17.22 3.94
C THR A 169 7.99 15.85 3.81
N LEU A 170 9.15 15.78 3.16
CA LEU A 170 9.88 14.53 2.97
C LEU A 170 10.46 13.97 4.27
N LEU A 171 10.85 14.80 5.24
CA LEU A 171 11.25 14.34 6.56
C LEU A 171 10.08 13.69 7.32
N GLU A 172 8.87 14.24 7.22
CA GLU A 172 7.67 13.63 7.81
C GLU A 172 7.34 12.29 7.14
N VAL A 173 7.39 12.24 5.82
CA VAL A 173 7.21 11.00 5.04
C VAL A 173 8.28 9.97 5.42
N GLY A 174 9.52 10.38 5.51
CA GLY A 174 10.65 9.51 5.88
C GLY A 174 10.51 8.92 7.27
N LYS A 175 10.03 9.68 8.27
CA LYS A 175 9.73 9.17 9.62
C LYS A 175 8.68 8.07 9.60
N VAL A 176 7.66 8.21 8.75
CA VAL A 176 6.63 7.17 8.59
C VAL A 176 7.25 5.91 7.97
N PHE A 177 8.09 6.05 6.93
CA PHE A 177 8.76 4.91 6.31
C PHE A 177 9.80 4.26 7.21
N ALA A 178 10.54 5.03 8.01
CA ALA A 178 11.50 4.50 8.98
C ALA A 178 10.84 3.59 10.04
N SER A 179 9.53 3.75 10.27
CA SER A 179 8.76 2.84 11.14
C SER A 179 8.48 1.47 10.50
N MET A 180 8.90 1.25 9.25
CA MET A 180 8.73 0.00 8.49
C MET A 180 10.08 -0.55 8.03
N PRO A 181 10.96 -1.00 8.94
CA PRO A 181 12.35 -1.36 8.65
C PRO A 181 12.50 -2.56 7.72
N GLU A 182 11.44 -3.37 7.55
CA GLU A 182 11.42 -4.55 6.68
C GLU A 182 10.96 -4.23 5.24
N ARG A 183 10.60 -2.97 4.96
CA ARG A 183 10.05 -2.60 3.65
C ARG A 183 11.09 -1.85 2.82
N ARG A 184 11.13 -2.16 1.54
CA ARG A 184 11.98 -1.49 0.55
C ARG A 184 11.19 -0.48 -0.25
N PHE A 185 11.81 0.65 -0.55
CA PHE A 185 11.19 1.73 -1.31
C PHE A 185 12.08 2.14 -2.46
N GLN A 186 11.45 2.42 -3.59
CA GLN A 186 12.11 3.01 -4.73
C GLN A 186 11.62 4.46 -4.91
N VAL A 187 12.54 5.39 -5.00
CA VAL A 187 12.26 6.78 -5.32
C VAL A 187 12.43 6.97 -6.81
N GLY A 188 11.35 7.27 -7.51
CA GLY A 188 11.31 7.56 -8.94
C GLY A 188 11.21 9.06 -9.20
N GLY A 189 12.09 9.59 -10.03
CA GLY A 189 12.01 10.97 -10.54
C GLY A 189 11.43 11.00 -11.94
N HIS A 190 10.45 11.87 -12.16
CA HIS A 190 9.77 12.04 -13.46
C HIS A 190 9.77 13.50 -13.88
N THR A 191 9.80 13.73 -15.18
CA THR A 191 9.69 15.05 -15.80
C THR A 191 8.52 15.07 -16.79
N ASP A 192 8.17 16.25 -17.25
CA ASP A 192 7.41 16.40 -18.48
C ASP A 192 8.33 16.24 -19.72
N ASN A 193 7.76 16.42 -20.92
CA ASN A 193 8.49 16.31 -22.18
C ASN A 193 9.24 17.60 -22.59
N VAL A 194 9.28 18.60 -21.73
CA VAL A 194 10.08 19.81 -22.00
C VAL A 194 11.55 19.45 -21.79
N LYS A 195 12.32 19.56 -22.85
CA LYS A 195 13.75 19.24 -22.83
C LYS A 195 14.52 20.21 -21.94
N ILE A 196 15.32 19.66 -21.03
CA ILE A 196 16.36 20.40 -20.34
C ILE A 196 17.69 20.10 -20.99
N SER A 197 18.53 21.12 -21.10
CA SER A 197 19.93 20.99 -21.55
C SER A 197 20.74 22.05 -20.85
N THR A 198 21.39 21.68 -19.76
CA THR A 198 22.29 22.54 -18.99
C THR A 198 23.60 21.83 -18.75
N THR A 199 24.66 22.57 -18.38
CA THR A 199 25.93 21.96 -18.00
C THR A 199 25.80 20.94 -16.87
N ARG A 200 24.85 21.14 -15.96
CA ARG A 200 24.62 20.24 -14.83
C ARG A 200 23.71 19.07 -15.19
N PHE A 201 22.73 19.28 -16.05
CA PHE A 201 21.76 18.30 -16.47
C PHE A 201 21.63 18.30 -17.99
N PRO A 202 22.38 17.43 -18.68
CA PRO A 202 22.35 17.35 -20.15
C PRO A 202 20.99 16.93 -20.70
N SER A 203 20.20 16.15 -19.93
CA SER A 203 18.88 15.72 -20.35
C SER A 203 17.94 15.56 -19.15
N ASN A 204 16.67 15.21 -19.41
CA ASN A 204 15.67 14.88 -18.41
C ASN A 204 16.01 13.62 -17.60
N TRP A 205 16.87 12.74 -18.11
CA TRP A 205 17.38 11.58 -17.40
C TRP A 205 18.23 11.99 -16.19
N GLU A 206 19.21 12.86 -16.41
CA GLU A 206 20.11 13.32 -15.35
C GLU A 206 19.34 14.15 -14.31
N LEU A 207 18.44 15.04 -14.76
CA LEU A 207 17.63 15.84 -13.84
C LEU A 207 16.74 14.97 -12.95
N SER A 208 16.01 14.02 -13.55
CA SER A 208 15.09 13.15 -12.81
C SER A 208 15.83 12.25 -11.85
N THR A 209 16.95 11.68 -12.26
CA THR A 209 17.82 10.85 -11.41
C THR A 209 18.40 11.65 -10.24
N ALA A 210 18.91 12.85 -10.51
CA ALA A 210 19.48 13.71 -9.47
C ALA A 210 18.42 14.12 -8.43
N ARG A 211 17.19 14.37 -8.85
CA ARG A 211 16.06 14.65 -7.96
C ARG A 211 15.73 13.43 -7.07
N ALA A 212 15.64 12.24 -7.67
CA ALA A 212 15.42 11.01 -6.91
C ALA A 212 16.51 10.77 -5.87
N VAL A 213 17.79 10.98 -6.24
CA VAL A 213 18.93 10.85 -5.31
C VAL A 213 18.85 11.88 -4.17
N SER A 214 18.44 13.13 -4.47
CA SER A 214 18.27 14.17 -3.44
C SER A 214 17.20 13.79 -2.42
N VAL A 215 16.11 13.18 -2.87
CA VAL A 215 15.05 12.65 -1.99
C VAL A 215 15.59 11.47 -1.16
N VAL A 216 16.26 10.50 -1.78
CA VAL A 216 16.86 9.35 -1.05
C VAL A 216 17.78 9.84 0.08
N ARG A 217 18.66 10.83 -0.20
CA ARG A 217 19.54 11.38 0.83
C ARG A 217 18.77 11.94 2.03
N LEU A 218 17.67 12.64 1.75
CA LEU A 218 16.84 13.19 2.83
C LEU A 218 16.08 12.10 3.60
N LEU A 219 15.64 11.05 2.92
CA LEU A 219 15.01 9.90 3.59
C LEU A 219 16.01 9.15 4.52
N LEU A 220 17.29 9.09 4.15
CA LEU A 220 18.35 8.59 5.02
C LEU A 220 18.53 9.48 6.25
N GLU A 221 18.49 10.81 6.09
CA GLU A 221 18.53 11.75 7.22
C GLU A 221 17.29 11.58 8.14
N ALA A 222 16.15 11.17 7.60
CA ALA A 222 14.93 10.87 8.36
C ALA A 222 14.98 9.52 9.11
N GLY A 223 16.09 8.76 8.99
CA GLY A 223 16.33 7.51 9.71
C GLY A 223 16.01 6.24 8.93
N MET A 224 15.76 6.32 7.63
CA MET A 224 15.64 5.11 6.79
C MET A 224 16.99 4.46 6.57
N LYS A 225 17.00 3.13 6.47
CA LYS A 225 18.22 2.35 6.20
C LYS A 225 18.58 2.40 4.71
N PRO A 226 19.88 2.50 4.36
CA PRO A 226 20.32 2.55 2.96
C PRO A 226 19.88 1.34 2.13
N GLU A 227 19.91 0.14 2.71
CA GLU A 227 19.52 -1.10 2.06
C GLU A 227 18.04 -1.15 1.64
N ASN A 228 17.23 -0.29 2.24
CA ASN A 228 15.79 -0.20 1.98
C ASN A 228 15.43 0.85 0.93
N LEU A 229 16.41 1.54 0.37
CA LEU A 229 16.18 2.65 -0.56
C LEU A 229 16.88 2.41 -1.89
N SER A 230 16.19 2.77 -2.96
CA SER A 230 16.77 2.88 -4.29
C SER A 230 16.29 4.15 -4.99
N ALA A 231 17.09 4.68 -5.91
CA ALA A 231 16.73 5.82 -6.74
C ALA A 231 16.65 5.40 -8.20
N ALA A 232 15.65 5.90 -8.92
CA ALA A 232 15.47 5.71 -10.35
C ALA A 232 15.09 7.04 -11.02
N GLY A 233 15.64 7.31 -12.19
CA GLY A 233 15.21 8.41 -13.03
C GLY A 233 14.46 7.86 -14.23
N TYR A 234 13.29 8.40 -14.52
CA TYR A 234 12.44 7.99 -15.65
C TYR A 234 12.41 9.04 -16.77
N GLY A 235 12.93 10.25 -16.52
CA GLY A 235 12.80 11.36 -17.46
C GLY A 235 11.35 11.62 -17.81
N GLU A 236 11.06 11.86 -19.09
CA GLU A 236 9.72 12.02 -19.66
C GLU A 236 9.06 10.72 -20.11
N HIS A 237 9.69 9.55 -19.90
CA HIS A 237 9.32 8.27 -20.54
C HIS A 237 8.31 7.44 -19.73
N ASP A 238 7.92 7.90 -18.56
CA ASP A 238 6.84 7.28 -17.77
C ASP A 238 5.83 8.36 -17.31
N PRO A 239 5.04 8.92 -18.26
CA PRO A 239 4.11 10.00 -17.96
C PRO A 239 2.89 9.48 -17.16
N ALA A 240 2.41 10.30 -16.22
CA ALA A 240 1.16 10.07 -15.52
C ALA A 240 -0.06 10.56 -16.30
N ALA A 241 0.14 11.55 -17.19
CA ALA A 241 -0.87 12.11 -18.08
C ALA A 241 -0.22 12.47 -19.43
N ALA A 242 -1.04 12.69 -20.46
CA ALA A 242 -0.54 13.17 -21.73
C ALA A 242 0.22 14.52 -21.57
N ASN A 243 1.30 14.73 -22.34
CA ASN A 243 2.11 15.95 -22.26
C ASN A 243 1.55 17.09 -23.16
N ASP A 244 0.24 17.24 -23.20
CA ASP A 244 -0.51 18.13 -24.12
C ASP A 244 -0.88 19.48 -23.50
N THR A 245 -1.15 19.52 -22.19
CA THR A 245 -1.52 20.74 -21.48
C THR A 245 -0.50 21.08 -20.37
N ALA A 246 -0.51 22.33 -19.91
CA ALA A 246 0.34 22.76 -18.80
C ALA A 246 0.03 21.98 -17.51
N GLU A 247 -1.25 21.71 -17.24
CA GLU A 247 -1.73 20.96 -16.08
C GLU A 247 -1.27 19.50 -16.13
N ASN A 248 -1.33 18.87 -17.30
CA ASN A 248 -0.86 17.51 -17.49
C ASN A 248 0.67 17.38 -17.38
N LYS A 249 1.41 18.35 -17.94
CA LYS A 249 2.85 18.45 -17.72
C LYS A 249 3.21 18.62 -16.24
N GLN A 250 2.43 19.40 -15.49
CA GLN A 250 2.61 19.55 -14.05
C GLN A 250 2.44 18.22 -13.33
N LYS A 251 1.44 17.39 -13.69
CA LYS A 251 1.25 16.03 -13.14
C LYS A 251 2.43 15.11 -13.47
N ASN A 252 3.05 15.28 -14.64
CA ASN A 252 4.20 14.49 -15.05
C ASN A 252 5.47 14.87 -14.27
N ARG A 253 5.62 16.14 -13.87
CA ARG A 253 6.72 16.60 -13.02
C ARG A 253 6.48 16.20 -11.57
N ARG A 254 6.91 15.00 -11.19
CA ARG A 254 6.65 14.42 -9.87
C ARG A 254 7.80 13.56 -9.37
N ILE A 255 7.80 13.33 -8.08
CA ILE A 255 8.52 12.24 -7.42
C ILE A 255 7.49 11.18 -7.02
N GLU A 256 7.80 9.94 -7.31
CA GLU A 256 7.07 8.77 -6.84
C GLU A 256 7.91 8.01 -5.82
N ILE A 257 7.35 7.69 -4.66
CA ILE A 257 7.97 6.77 -3.72
C ILE A 257 7.11 5.50 -3.72
N THR A 258 7.64 4.45 -4.32
CA THR A 258 6.93 3.19 -4.54
C THR A 258 7.38 2.15 -3.53
N LEU A 259 6.45 1.49 -2.87
CA LEU A 259 6.72 0.31 -2.06
C LEU A 259 7.10 -0.85 -2.99
N VAL A 260 8.33 -1.35 -2.85
CA VAL A 260 8.81 -2.51 -3.62
C VAL A 260 8.22 -3.78 -3.02
N PRO A 261 7.51 -4.62 -3.81
CA PRO A 261 6.99 -5.89 -3.33
C PRO A 261 8.14 -6.82 -2.89
N ASP A 262 7.98 -7.45 -1.75
CA ASP A 262 8.88 -8.52 -1.33
C ASP A 262 8.45 -9.83 -2.00
N LEU A 263 9.18 -10.22 -3.03
CA LEU A 263 8.93 -11.47 -3.77
C LEU A 263 9.15 -12.72 -2.90
N GLU A 264 10.01 -12.66 -1.89
CA GLU A 264 10.22 -13.79 -0.97
C GLU A 264 8.96 -14.06 -0.13
N GLU A 265 8.22 -13.02 0.22
CA GLU A 265 6.94 -13.15 0.92
C GLU A 265 5.89 -13.88 0.05
N PHE A 266 5.90 -13.64 -1.27
CA PHE A 266 5.05 -14.36 -2.23
C PHE A 266 5.48 -15.82 -2.45
N VAL A 267 6.78 -16.09 -2.48
CA VAL A 267 7.30 -17.45 -2.64
C VAL A 267 7.00 -18.29 -1.40
N LYS A 268 7.16 -17.73 -0.20
CA LYS A 268 6.82 -18.39 1.07
C LYS A 268 5.33 -18.71 1.17
N LEU A 269 4.46 -17.79 0.73
CA LEU A 269 3.01 -18.02 0.66
C LEU A 269 2.62 -19.13 -0.32
N LYS A 270 3.35 -19.27 -1.43
CA LYS A 270 3.12 -20.32 -2.42
C LYS A 270 3.66 -21.68 -1.98
N ALA A 271 4.78 -21.70 -1.25
CA ALA A 271 5.38 -22.92 -0.71
C ALA A 271 4.58 -23.49 0.48
N SER A 272 3.79 -22.68 1.16
CA SER A 272 2.91 -23.09 2.27
C SER A 272 1.49 -23.46 1.82
N ALA A 273 1.16 -23.27 0.54
CA ALA A 273 -0.12 -23.74 0.01
C ALA A 273 -0.03 -25.27 -0.18
N PRO A 274 -0.95 -26.07 0.39
CA PRO A 274 -0.98 -27.50 0.14
C PRO A 274 -1.15 -27.74 -1.36
N ALA A 275 -0.31 -28.61 -1.90
CA ALA A 275 -0.49 -29.10 -3.27
C ALA A 275 -1.88 -29.72 -3.35
N GLY A 276 -2.75 -29.13 -4.16
CA GLY A 276 -4.12 -29.61 -4.40
C GLY A 276 -4.12 -30.94 -5.16
#